data_70b8d5a5d15a99ba01e9a2179b556b2e
#
_entry.id   70b8d5a5d15a99ba01e9a2179b556b2e
#
_cell.length_a   1.000
_cell.length_b   1.000
_cell.length_c   1.000
_cell.angle_alpha   90.00
_cell.angle_beta   90.00
_cell.angle_gamma   90.00
#
_symmetry.space_group_name_H-M   'P 1'
#
loop_
_entity.id
_entity.type
_entity.pdbx_description
1 polymer ?
#
loop_
_entity_poly.entity_id
_entity_poly.type
_entity_poly.pdbx_seq_one_letter_code
_entity_poly.pdbx_strand_id
1 'polypeptide(L)'
;RVYFFPWIDDFSAARNFAFSKASGDYLMWLDADDVIPENMINQLRKLKQRLLTENADMAVCRYVGGGCAYFRERIVKRSAGFHWEGRVHECITPHGKLIRDDFTVIHLGSDKPRGARNLHIYQKWRAEEALSGRDLFYYGRELYYNRLYTESIAVLGEMLAGNGWYVNKLEACKIL
;
A
#
# COMPACT_ATOMS: atom_id res chain seq x y z
N ARG A 1 8.95 -18.04 -11.14
CA ARG A 1 8.66 -17.59 -12.52
C ARG A 1 8.70 -16.07 -12.57
N VAL A 2 9.21 -15.51 -13.66
CA VAL A 2 9.24 -14.06 -13.91
C VAL A 2 8.23 -13.77 -15.02
N TYR A 3 7.46 -12.70 -14.84
CA TYR A 3 6.47 -12.26 -15.82
C TYR A 3 6.72 -10.80 -16.16
N PHE A 4 6.58 -10.46 -17.42
CA PHE A 4 6.68 -9.07 -17.88
C PHE A 4 5.31 -8.39 -17.76
N PHE A 5 5.32 -7.18 -17.21
CA PHE A 5 4.17 -6.28 -17.18
C PHE A 5 4.62 -4.91 -17.74
N PRO A 6 4.00 -4.41 -18.82
CA PRO A 6 4.33 -3.08 -19.32
C PRO A 6 3.93 -2.03 -18.29
N TRP A 7 4.85 -1.10 -18.00
CA TRP A 7 4.56 -0.05 -17.04
C TRP A 7 3.52 0.94 -17.62
N ILE A 8 2.45 1.18 -16.88
CA ILE A 8 1.30 2.00 -17.28
C ILE A 8 0.99 3.11 -16.27
N ASP A 9 1.96 3.51 -15.44
CA ASP A 9 1.79 4.49 -14.36
C ASP A 9 0.75 4.07 -13.30
N ASP A 10 0.71 2.78 -12.98
CA ASP A 10 -0.23 2.19 -12.03
C ASP A 10 0.42 1.01 -11.29
N PHE A 11 0.74 1.23 -10.00
CA PHE A 11 1.32 0.19 -9.13
C PHE A 11 0.30 -0.88 -8.79
N SER A 12 -0.97 -0.51 -8.56
CA SER A 12 -2.00 -1.49 -8.23
C SER A 12 -2.24 -2.46 -9.38
N ALA A 13 -2.24 -1.98 -10.62
CA ALA A 13 -2.35 -2.83 -11.80
C ALA A 13 -1.19 -3.82 -11.91
N ALA A 14 0.05 -3.37 -11.66
CA ALA A 14 1.22 -4.25 -11.67
C ALA A 14 1.15 -5.32 -10.55
N ARG A 15 0.74 -4.94 -9.33
CA ARG A 15 0.57 -5.87 -8.21
C ARG A 15 -0.59 -6.85 -8.45
N ASN A 16 -1.71 -6.38 -8.97
CA ASN A 16 -2.86 -7.24 -9.33
C ASN A 16 -2.48 -8.22 -10.45
N PHE A 17 -1.70 -7.77 -11.43
CA PHE A 17 -1.15 -8.68 -12.43
C PHE A 17 -0.26 -9.77 -11.79
N ALA A 18 0.62 -9.41 -10.85
CA ALA A 18 1.42 -10.39 -10.12
C ALA A 18 0.53 -11.37 -9.31
N PHE A 19 -0.51 -10.87 -8.62
CA PHE A 19 -1.48 -11.70 -7.92
C PHE A 19 -2.20 -12.68 -8.86
N SER A 20 -2.55 -12.25 -10.07
CA SER A 20 -3.21 -13.13 -11.08
C SER A 20 -2.32 -14.29 -11.53
N LYS A 21 -1.00 -14.20 -11.37
CA LYS A 21 -0.06 -15.28 -11.74
C LYS A 21 0.18 -16.28 -10.61
N ALA A 22 -0.27 -15.98 -9.41
CA ALA A 22 -0.09 -16.85 -8.26
C ALA A 22 -1.21 -17.88 -8.17
N SER A 23 -0.85 -19.13 -7.85
CA SER A 23 -1.76 -20.29 -7.80
C SER A 23 -1.96 -20.84 -6.38
N GLY A 24 -1.28 -20.30 -5.37
CA GLY A 24 -1.41 -20.72 -3.97
C GLY A 24 -2.76 -20.34 -3.37
N ASP A 25 -3.15 -20.99 -2.26
CA ASP A 25 -4.38 -20.65 -1.53
C ASP A 25 -4.29 -19.31 -0.84
N TYR A 26 -3.08 -18.92 -0.46
CA TYR A 26 -2.74 -17.61 0.10
C TYR A 26 -1.68 -16.92 -0.76
N LEU A 27 -1.81 -15.62 -0.90
CA LEU A 27 -0.89 -14.75 -1.61
C LEU A 27 -0.13 -13.90 -0.60
N MET A 28 1.19 -13.89 -0.69
CA MET A 28 2.07 -13.01 0.08
C MET A 28 2.81 -12.11 -0.88
N TRP A 29 2.90 -10.84 -0.58
CA TRP A 29 3.65 -9.89 -1.38
C TRP A 29 4.91 -9.41 -0.64
N LEU A 30 5.94 -9.13 -1.41
CA LEU A 30 7.19 -8.52 -0.96
C LEU A 30 7.67 -7.56 -2.04
N ASP A 31 8.14 -6.40 -1.64
CA ASP A 31 8.84 -5.49 -2.53
C ASP A 31 10.29 -5.94 -2.73
N ALA A 32 10.95 -5.50 -3.80
CA ALA A 32 12.31 -5.95 -4.13
C ALA A 32 13.36 -5.55 -3.07
N ASP A 33 13.04 -4.56 -2.24
CA ASP A 33 13.83 -4.06 -1.11
C ASP A 33 13.25 -4.46 0.26
N ASP A 34 12.32 -5.43 0.28
CA ASP A 34 11.83 -6.06 1.51
C ASP A 34 12.68 -7.29 1.86
N VAL A 35 12.97 -7.46 3.15
CA VAL A 35 13.73 -8.59 3.69
C VAL A 35 12.95 -9.26 4.80
N ILE A 36 12.93 -10.59 4.78
CA ILE A 36 12.45 -11.41 5.89
C ILE A 36 13.68 -11.84 6.70
N PRO A 37 13.83 -11.39 7.97
CA PRO A 37 14.93 -11.84 8.83
C PRO A 37 14.90 -13.37 9.03
N GLU A 38 16.05 -14.00 9.10
CA GLU A 38 16.15 -15.48 9.28
C GLU A 38 15.39 -15.99 10.50
N ASN A 39 15.45 -15.25 11.61
CA ASN A 39 14.74 -15.59 12.85
C ASN A 39 13.20 -15.54 12.68
N MET A 40 12.68 -14.94 11.61
CA MET A 40 11.25 -14.88 11.30
C MET A 40 10.75 -16.09 10.49
N ILE A 41 11.62 -16.93 9.96
CA ILE A 41 11.22 -18.09 9.15
C ILE A 41 10.32 -19.06 9.94
N ASN A 42 10.64 -19.33 11.21
CA ASN A 42 9.80 -20.19 12.04
C ASN A 42 8.46 -19.52 12.39
N GLN A 43 8.44 -18.18 12.56
CA GLN A 43 7.20 -17.44 12.77
C GLN A 43 6.30 -17.49 11.52
N LEU A 44 6.89 -17.37 10.33
CA LEU A 44 6.15 -17.51 9.07
C LEU A 44 5.51 -18.90 8.93
N ARG A 45 6.23 -19.96 9.31
CA ARG A 45 5.67 -21.33 9.32
C ARG A 45 4.47 -21.45 10.26
N LYS A 46 4.57 -20.89 11.47
CA LYS A 46 3.46 -20.87 12.45
C LYS A 46 2.28 -20.05 11.91
N LEU A 47 2.54 -18.88 11.33
CA LEU A 47 1.52 -18.03 10.74
C LEU A 47 0.78 -18.75 9.59
N LYS A 48 1.52 -19.47 8.74
CA LYS A 48 0.91 -20.30 7.68
C LYS A 48 -0.05 -21.34 8.26
N GLN A 49 0.31 -22.03 9.34
CA GLN A 49 -0.59 -22.97 10.01
C GLN A 49 -1.81 -22.27 10.59
N ARG A 50 -1.63 -21.13 11.26
CA ARG A 50 -2.74 -20.34 11.79
C ARG A 50 -3.72 -19.88 10.71
N LEU A 51 -3.23 -19.40 9.58
CA LEU A 51 -4.07 -19.00 8.44
C LEU A 51 -5.00 -20.14 7.99
N LEU A 52 -4.46 -21.36 7.93
CA LEU A 52 -5.21 -22.55 7.52
C LEU A 52 -6.19 -23.00 8.61
N THR A 53 -5.73 -23.17 9.88
CA THR A 53 -6.56 -23.69 10.97
C THR A 53 -7.65 -22.72 11.39
N GLU A 54 -7.37 -21.42 11.38
CA GLU A 54 -8.34 -20.40 11.71
C GLU A 54 -9.22 -20.00 10.52
N ASN A 55 -8.91 -20.51 9.32
CA ASN A 55 -9.57 -20.13 8.05
C ASN A 55 -9.61 -18.60 7.89
N ALA A 56 -8.49 -17.93 8.20
CA ALA A 56 -8.42 -16.49 8.12
C ALA A 56 -8.33 -16.01 6.66
N ASP A 57 -8.91 -14.85 6.39
CA ASP A 57 -8.91 -14.27 5.05
C ASP A 57 -7.69 -13.37 4.81
N MET A 58 -7.18 -12.72 5.90
CA MET A 58 -6.03 -11.83 5.81
C MET A 58 -5.17 -11.93 7.07
N ALA A 59 -3.84 -11.89 6.90
CA ALA A 59 -2.91 -11.61 7.99
C ALA A 59 -2.31 -10.21 7.83
N VAL A 60 -2.43 -9.41 8.90
CA VAL A 60 -1.71 -8.14 9.05
C VAL A 60 -0.45 -8.41 9.87
N CYS A 61 0.69 -8.08 9.29
CA CYS A 61 2.01 -8.39 9.81
C CYS A 61 2.81 -7.13 10.11
N ARG A 62 3.80 -7.24 10.96
CA ARG A 62 4.66 -6.12 11.30
C ARG A 62 5.57 -5.75 10.13
N TYR A 63 5.62 -4.47 9.81
CA TYR A 63 6.46 -3.89 8.79
C TYR A 63 7.35 -2.82 9.41
N VAL A 64 8.64 -2.90 9.16
CA VAL A 64 9.66 -2.03 9.76
C VAL A 64 10.45 -1.37 8.65
N GLY A 65 10.50 -0.06 8.64
CA GLY A 65 11.28 0.71 7.65
C GLY A 65 11.20 2.20 7.92
N GLY A 66 12.17 2.96 7.45
CA GLY A 66 12.19 4.42 7.58
C GLY A 66 12.11 4.93 9.03
N GLY A 67 12.64 4.16 10.01
CA GLY A 67 12.57 4.51 11.43
C GLY A 67 11.22 4.25 12.11
N CYS A 68 10.25 3.68 11.39
CA CYS A 68 8.91 3.38 11.90
C CYS A 68 8.62 1.87 11.87
N ALA A 69 7.72 1.44 12.75
CA ALA A 69 7.18 0.09 12.75
C ALA A 69 5.66 0.16 12.86
N TYR A 70 4.96 -0.52 11.98
CA TYR A 70 3.50 -0.57 11.97
C TYR A 70 3.01 -1.91 11.40
N PHE A 71 1.72 -2.16 11.53
CA PHE A 71 1.08 -3.35 10.97
C PHE A 71 0.40 -3.01 9.66
N ARG A 72 0.61 -3.86 8.66
CA ARG A 72 -0.09 -3.75 7.38
C ARG A 72 -0.44 -5.13 6.82
N GLU A 73 -1.36 -5.13 5.87
CA GLU A 73 -1.75 -6.32 5.14
C GLU A 73 -0.53 -6.96 4.45
N ARG A 74 -0.32 -8.27 4.65
CA ARG A 74 0.85 -8.97 4.09
C ARG A 74 0.50 -10.28 3.42
N ILE A 75 -0.45 -11.02 3.96
CA ILE A 75 -0.88 -12.30 3.39
C ILE A 75 -2.39 -12.27 3.26
N VAL A 76 -2.89 -12.62 2.09
CA VAL A 76 -4.32 -12.62 1.79
C VAL A 76 -4.75 -13.95 1.19
N LYS A 77 -5.95 -14.40 1.52
CA LYS A 77 -6.55 -15.61 0.96
C LYS A 77 -6.97 -15.35 -0.48
N ARG A 78 -6.44 -16.13 -1.43
CA ARG A 78 -6.71 -15.92 -2.85
C ARG A 78 -8.20 -15.99 -3.20
N SER A 79 -8.94 -16.92 -2.61
CA SER A 79 -10.39 -17.10 -2.85
C SER A 79 -11.26 -16.00 -2.25
N ALA A 80 -10.72 -15.12 -1.39
CA ALA A 80 -11.45 -14.00 -0.83
C ALA A 80 -11.50 -12.77 -1.75
N GLY A 81 -10.81 -12.80 -2.90
CA GLY A 81 -10.93 -11.77 -3.93
C GLY A 81 -10.22 -10.46 -3.61
N PHE A 82 -9.24 -10.47 -2.72
CA PHE A 82 -8.45 -9.26 -2.43
C PHE A 82 -7.72 -8.74 -3.66
N HIS A 83 -7.71 -7.44 -3.81
CA HIS A 83 -6.98 -6.74 -4.86
C HIS A 83 -6.39 -5.43 -4.34
N TRP A 84 -5.41 -4.93 -5.05
CA TRP A 84 -4.76 -3.66 -4.79
C TRP A 84 -5.57 -2.52 -5.40
N GLU A 85 -5.68 -1.41 -4.67
CA GLU A 85 -6.41 -0.21 -5.04
C GLU A 85 -5.51 1.01 -4.96
N GLY A 86 -5.71 1.97 -5.87
CA GLY A 86 -4.92 3.19 -5.97
C GLY A 86 -3.68 3.04 -6.85
N ARG A 87 -3.47 3.97 -7.79
CA ARG A 87 -2.32 3.90 -8.71
C ARG A 87 -0.98 4.13 -8.02
N VAL A 88 -0.99 4.90 -6.92
CA VAL A 88 0.17 5.20 -6.07
C VAL A 88 -0.26 5.13 -4.61
N HIS A 89 0.66 4.79 -3.71
CA HIS A 89 0.35 4.51 -2.30
C HIS A 89 -0.73 3.44 -2.17
N GLU A 90 -0.67 2.48 -3.05
CA GLU A 90 -1.65 1.40 -3.18
C GLU A 90 -1.80 0.60 -1.89
N CYS A 91 -3.02 0.13 -1.65
CA CYS A 91 -3.37 -0.68 -0.49
C CYS A 91 -4.32 -1.80 -0.88
N ILE A 92 -4.49 -2.76 0.02
CA ILE A 92 -5.55 -3.76 -0.04
C ILE A 92 -6.56 -3.40 1.05
N THR A 93 -7.81 -3.18 0.67
CA THR A 93 -8.87 -2.91 1.65
C THR A 93 -9.15 -4.16 2.50
N PRO A 94 -8.93 -4.11 3.83
CA PRO A 94 -9.16 -5.26 4.71
C PRO A 94 -10.64 -5.62 4.79
N HIS A 95 -10.94 -6.91 4.66
CA HIS A 95 -12.28 -7.46 4.90
C HIS A 95 -12.21 -8.92 5.35
N GLY A 96 -13.34 -9.50 5.75
CA GLY A 96 -13.40 -10.87 6.23
C GLY A 96 -12.72 -11.08 7.58
N LYS A 97 -12.24 -12.29 7.82
CA LYS A 97 -11.55 -12.65 9.07
C LYS A 97 -10.08 -12.27 9.02
N LEU A 98 -9.70 -11.27 9.80
CA LEU A 98 -8.34 -10.79 9.92
C LEU A 98 -7.65 -11.40 11.14
N ILE A 99 -6.39 -11.81 10.97
CA ILE A 99 -5.49 -12.15 12.07
C ILE A 99 -4.30 -11.21 12.10
N ARG A 100 -3.84 -10.89 13.31
CA ARG A 100 -2.63 -10.11 13.53
C ARG A 100 -1.50 -11.05 13.97
N ASP A 101 -0.30 -10.80 13.43
CA ASP A 101 0.88 -11.59 13.75
C ASP A 101 2.14 -10.71 13.78
N ASP A 102 3.07 -11.04 14.68
CA ASP A 102 4.35 -10.33 14.83
C ASP A 102 5.40 -10.78 13.81
N PHE A 103 5.03 -11.63 12.83
CA PHE A 103 5.87 -11.88 11.67
C PHE A 103 6.29 -10.56 11.06
N THR A 104 7.60 -10.34 10.97
CA THR A 104 8.16 -9.04 10.61
C THR A 104 8.81 -9.09 9.24
N VAL A 105 8.48 -8.09 8.42
CA VAL A 105 9.19 -7.77 7.19
C VAL A 105 9.90 -6.43 7.37
N ILE A 106 11.17 -6.38 6.97
CA ILE A 106 11.99 -5.18 7.03
C ILE A 106 12.09 -4.58 5.64
N HIS A 107 11.73 -3.31 5.50
CA HIS A 107 11.93 -2.51 4.30
C HIS A 107 13.26 -1.78 4.39
N LEU A 108 14.19 -2.15 3.53
CA LEU A 108 15.52 -1.53 3.51
C LEU A 108 15.47 -0.12 2.96
N GLY A 109 14.48 0.15 2.09
CA GLY A 109 14.35 1.43 1.41
C GLY A 109 15.40 1.59 0.32
N SER A 110 15.36 2.71 -0.36
CA SER A 110 16.40 3.11 -1.31
C SER A 110 16.92 4.51 -0.95
N ASP A 111 18.23 4.71 -1.02
CA ASP A 111 18.88 6.02 -0.85
C ASP A 111 18.59 6.98 -2.02
N LYS A 112 17.76 6.57 -2.96
CA LYS A 112 17.40 7.41 -4.10
C LYS A 112 16.52 8.58 -3.64
N PRO A 113 16.84 9.80 -4.07
CA PRO A 113 15.99 10.95 -3.77
C PRO A 113 14.57 10.70 -4.29
N ARG A 114 13.57 11.16 -3.55
CA ARG A 114 12.17 11.13 -3.99
C ARG A 114 12.07 11.91 -5.30
N GLY A 115 11.85 11.20 -6.39
CA GLY A 115 11.60 11.83 -7.69
C GLY A 115 10.14 12.28 -7.82
N ALA A 116 9.85 13.06 -8.84
CA ALA A 116 8.49 13.51 -9.15
C ALA A 116 7.57 12.41 -9.75
N ARG A 117 8.02 11.13 -9.76
CA ARG A 117 7.25 10.02 -10.36
C ARG A 117 5.83 9.93 -9.80
N ASN A 118 5.69 9.92 -8.48
CA ASN A 118 4.37 9.79 -7.85
C ASN A 118 3.49 10.99 -8.17
N LEU A 119 4.05 12.19 -8.15
CA LEU A 119 3.35 13.41 -8.55
C LEU A 119 2.84 13.30 -9.99
N HIS A 120 3.71 12.87 -10.92
CA HIS A 120 3.32 12.69 -12.33
C HIS A 120 2.16 11.71 -12.49
N ILE A 121 2.20 10.57 -11.76
CA ILE A 121 1.10 9.59 -11.79
C ILE A 121 -0.21 10.22 -11.30
N TYR A 122 -0.17 10.99 -10.19
CA TYR A 122 -1.36 11.67 -9.68
C TYR A 122 -1.89 12.73 -10.64
N GLN A 123 -1.02 13.53 -11.26
CA GLN A 123 -1.43 14.54 -12.24
C GLN A 123 -2.15 13.90 -13.44
N LYS A 124 -1.59 12.80 -13.95
CA LYS A 124 -2.20 12.02 -15.03
C LYS A 124 -3.54 11.43 -14.58
N TRP A 125 -3.57 10.78 -13.42
CA TRP A 125 -4.77 10.16 -12.87
C TRP A 125 -5.89 11.17 -12.66
N ARG A 126 -5.58 12.34 -12.08
CA ARG A 126 -6.54 13.44 -11.86
C ARG A 126 -7.13 13.98 -13.15
N ALA A 127 -6.37 13.97 -14.24
CA ALA A 127 -6.85 14.41 -15.57
C ALA A 127 -7.81 13.38 -16.20
N GLU A 128 -7.70 12.11 -15.83
CA GLU A 128 -8.51 11.02 -16.39
C GLU A 128 -9.82 10.79 -15.59
N GLU A 129 -9.79 10.96 -14.27
CA GLU A 129 -10.94 10.70 -13.41
C GLU A 129 -10.88 11.44 -12.05
N ALA A 130 -12.03 11.49 -11.36
CA ALA A 130 -12.09 12.05 -10.02
C ALA A 130 -11.36 11.16 -9.01
N LEU A 131 -10.52 11.77 -8.16
CA LEU A 131 -9.81 11.07 -7.09
C LEU A 131 -10.70 10.88 -5.86
N SER A 132 -10.52 9.75 -5.15
CA SER A 132 -11.13 9.53 -3.85
C SER A 132 -10.56 10.46 -2.78
N GLY A 133 -11.22 10.59 -1.65
CA GLY A 133 -10.71 11.40 -0.54
C GLY A 133 -9.34 10.94 -0.03
N ARG A 134 -9.04 9.63 -0.10
CA ARG A 134 -7.73 9.07 0.22
C ARG A 134 -6.68 9.49 -0.82
N ASP A 135 -7.02 9.40 -2.08
CA ASP A 135 -6.08 9.70 -3.17
C ASP A 135 -5.84 11.21 -3.29
N LEU A 136 -6.84 12.04 -3.04
CA LEU A 136 -6.69 13.49 -2.89
C LEU A 136 -5.69 13.86 -1.77
N PHE A 137 -5.76 13.17 -0.62
CA PHE A 137 -4.80 13.39 0.46
C PHE A 137 -3.36 13.10 0.01
N TYR A 138 -3.13 11.94 -0.59
CA TYR A 138 -1.79 11.58 -1.05
C TYR A 138 -1.32 12.48 -2.20
N TYR A 139 -2.21 12.87 -3.11
CA TYR A 139 -1.88 13.83 -4.17
C TYR A 139 -1.49 15.20 -3.60
N GLY A 140 -2.27 15.74 -2.69
CA GLY A 140 -1.94 17.00 -2.01
C GLY A 140 -0.60 16.95 -1.28
N ARG A 141 -0.29 15.80 -0.64
CA ARG A 141 0.99 15.56 0.01
C ARG A 141 2.15 15.45 -0.99
N GLU A 142 1.97 14.83 -2.14
CA GLU A 142 3.00 14.79 -3.19
C GLU A 142 3.24 16.18 -3.79
N LEU A 143 2.20 17.01 -3.96
CA LEU A 143 2.34 18.40 -4.37
C LEU A 143 3.18 19.19 -3.35
N TYR A 144 2.89 19.06 -2.06
CA TYR A 144 3.64 19.69 -0.98
C TYR A 144 5.13 19.28 -1.00
N TYR A 145 5.45 18.00 -1.11
CA TYR A 145 6.83 17.51 -1.18
C TYR A 145 7.58 18.00 -2.40
N ASN A 146 6.88 18.29 -3.50
CA ASN A 146 7.43 18.88 -4.70
C ASN A 146 7.37 20.43 -4.71
N ARG A 147 7.05 21.07 -3.55
CA ARG A 147 7.00 22.51 -3.35
C ARG A 147 5.95 23.25 -4.19
N LEU A 148 4.95 22.55 -4.67
CA LEU A 148 3.77 23.09 -5.36
C LEU A 148 2.71 23.44 -4.31
N TYR A 149 2.99 24.43 -3.48
CA TYR A 149 2.21 24.70 -2.27
C TYR A 149 0.81 25.20 -2.56
N THR A 150 0.64 26.06 -3.57
CA THR A 150 -0.68 26.61 -3.95
C THR A 150 -1.63 25.49 -4.39
N GLU A 151 -1.14 24.57 -5.23
CA GLU A 151 -1.89 23.41 -5.72
C GLU A 151 -2.15 22.43 -4.58
N SER A 152 -1.18 22.24 -3.68
CA SER A 152 -1.33 21.39 -2.49
C SER A 152 -2.48 21.90 -1.61
N ILE A 153 -2.53 23.21 -1.32
CA ILE A 153 -3.60 23.83 -0.54
C ILE A 153 -4.95 23.61 -1.19
N ALA A 154 -5.07 23.80 -2.51
CA ALA A 154 -6.32 23.61 -3.23
C ALA A 154 -6.82 22.15 -3.14
N VAL A 155 -5.93 21.17 -3.40
CA VAL A 155 -6.27 19.74 -3.38
C VAL A 155 -6.58 19.25 -1.97
N LEU A 156 -5.82 19.66 -0.96
CA LEU A 156 -6.10 19.29 0.43
C LEU A 156 -7.39 19.96 0.94
N GLY A 157 -7.68 21.17 0.51
CA GLY A 157 -8.96 21.85 0.79
C GLY A 157 -10.15 21.08 0.22
N GLU A 158 -10.05 20.60 -1.04
CA GLU A 158 -11.07 19.74 -1.66
C GLU A 158 -11.25 18.44 -0.85
N MET A 159 -10.16 17.79 -0.45
CA MET A 159 -10.20 16.58 0.38
C MET A 159 -10.87 16.82 1.73
N LEU A 160 -10.59 17.94 2.39
CA LEU A 160 -11.16 18.27 3.70
C LEU A 160 -12.68 18.54 3.63
N ALA A 161 -13.15 19.12 2.53
CA ALA A 161 -14.57 19.37 2.28
C ALA A 161 -15.37 18.07 2.00
N GLY A 162 -14.67 17.00 1.56
CA GLY A 162 -15.30 15.73 1.25
C GLY A 162 -15.37 14.75 2.43
N ASN A 163 -15.90 13.55 2.16
CA ASN A 163 -15.90 12.43 3.09
C ASN A 163 -14.57 11.69 3.02
N GLY A 164 -13.66 11.95 3.95
CA GLY A 164 -12.37 11.29 4.05
C GLY A 164 -12.14 10.68 5.43
N TRP A 165 -11.22 9.71 5.51
CA TRP A 165 -10.77 9.16 6.78
C TRP A 165 -10.18 10.26 7.66
N TYR A 166 -10.64 10.35 8.91
CA TYR A 166 -10.32 11.46 9.80
C TYR A 166 -8.80 11.64 10.04
N VAL A 167 -8.04 10.55 10.06
CA VAL A 167 -6.56 10.61 10.22
C VAL A 167 -5.92 11.34 9.04
N ASN A 168 -6.38 11.09 7.81
CA ASN A 168 -5.90 11.84 6.65
C ASN A 168 -6.26 13.32 6.74
N LYS A 169 -7.45 13.64 7.29
CA LYS A 169 -7.86 15.03 7.53
C LYS A 169 -6.94 15.72 8.54
N LEU A 170 -6.61 15.04 9.66
CA LEU A 170 -5.67 15.58 10.64
C LEU A 170 -4.27 15.79 10.04
N GLU A 171 -3.77 14.85 9.26
CA GLU A 171 -2.47 14.98 8.60
C GLU A 171 -2.48 16.08 7.52
N ALA A 172 -3.59 16.26 6.80
CA ALA A 172 -3.74 17.38 5.87
C ALA A 172 -3.70 18.74 6.57
N CYS A 173 -4.35 18.88 7.73
CA CYS A 173 -4.28 20.11 8.53
C CYS A 173 -2.89 20.43 9.06
N LYS A 174 -1.99 19.46 9.18
CA LYS A 174 -0.58 19.71 9.54
C LYS A 174 0.26 20.21 8.37
N ILE A 175 -0.18 19.93 7.15
CA ILE A 175 0.50 20.39 5.93
C ILE A 175 0.06 21.80 5.57
N LEU A 176 -1.21 22.12 5.79
CA LEU A 176 -1.81 23.45 5.56
C LEU A 176 -1.37 24.48 6.61
#